data_139c3896765d7b6d21a7376a2d93eeb0
#
_entry.id   139c3896765d7b6d21a7376a2d93eeb0
#
_cell.length_a   1.000
_cell.length_b   1.000
_cell.length_c   1.000
_cell.angle_alpha   90.00
_cell.angle_beta   90.00
_cell.angle_gamma   90.00
#
_symmetry.space_group_name_H-M   'P 1'
#
loop_
_entity.id
_entity.type
_entity.pdbx_description
1 polymer ?
#
loop_
_entity_poly.entity_id
_entity_poly.type
_entity_poly.pdbx_seq_one_letter_code
_entity_poly.pdbx_strand_id
1 'polypeptide(L)'
;MRTNRKANYTEDEVFQWLESKPIGSVIYISFGSEVGPSVDEYKELAKALEESSQHFIWVIQPGSGKTGIPKSFLGPVQTDSEEEEEGYYPEGLDTIVGDRGLIITGWAPQLLILSHPSTGGFLSHCGWNSTVEAIGLGVPILGWPLRGDQFDNGRLVANHLKIGFVITSGVGEDGRPRRFNKDDIAAGVERLMIDVEVHEQAKKLSKEFESGFPVSSVNALGSFVEFISQKAT
;
A
#
# COMPACT_ATOMS: atom_id res chain seq x y z
N MET A 1 3.98 -17.50 -14.76
CA MET A 1 4.02 -18.01 -13.37
C MET A 1 5.24 -17.39 -12.69
N ARG A 2 5.03 -16.50 -11.71
CA ARG A 2 6.12 -15.93 -10.88
C ARG A 2 6.33 -16.86 -9.69
N THR A 3 7.06 -17.95 -9.90
CA THR A 3 7.40 -18.94 -8.88
C THR A 3 8.64 -18.48 -8.11
N ASN A 4 8.64 -18.63 -6.79
CA ASN A 4 9.68 -18.37 -5.79
C ASN A 4 9.77 -16.94 -5.22
N ARG A 5 8.65 -16.41 -4.72
CA ARG A 5 8.73 -15.31 -3.76
C ARG A 5 8.59 -15.92 -2.36
N LYS A 6 9.67 -15.89 -1.60
CA LYS A 6 9.65 -16.30 -0.18
C LYS A 6 8.79 -15.32 0.61
N ALA A 7 7.86 -15.82 1.38
CA ALA A 7 7.08 -15.11 2.39
C ALA A 7 7.07 -15.95 3.66
N ASN A 8 6.90 -15.31 4.81
CA ASN A 8 6.76 -16.00 6.10
C ASN A 8 5.35 -16.54 6.36
N TYR A 9 4.36 -16.16 5.52
CA TYR A 9 2.98 -16.66 5.56
C TYR A 9 2.53 -17.11 4.16
N THR A 10 1.70 -18.15 4.13
CA THR A 10 1.00 -18.61 2.94
C THR A 10 -0.25 -17.74 2.67
N GLU A 11 -0.79 -17.79 1.45
CA GLU A 11 -2.04 -17.11 1.13
C GLU A 11 -3.20 -17.58 2.00
N ASP A 12 -3.27 -18.89 2.30
CA ASP A 12 -4.31 -19.48 3.13
C ASP A 12 -4.24 -18.97 4.58
N GLU A 13 -3.04 -18.86 5.16
CA GLU A 13 -2.84 -18.29 6.50
C GLU A 13 -3.27 -16.82 6.57
N VAL A 14 -2.92 -16.03 5.56
CA VAL A 14 -3.35 -14.63 5.45
C VAL A 14 -4.87 -14.55 5.34
N PHE A 15 -5.49 -15.39 4.51
CA PHE A 15 -6.93 -15.45 4.35
C PHE A 15 -7.64 -15.82 5.66
N GLN A 16 -7.19 -16.88 6.35
CA GLN A 16 -7.77 -17.30 7.63
C GLN A 16 -7.65 -16.22 8.71
N TRP A 17 -6.52 -15.51 8.75
CA TRP A 17 -6.34 -14.38 9.66
C TRP A 17 -7.36 -13.27 9.36
N LEU A 18 -7.55 -12.89 8.10
CA LEU A 18 -8.53 -11.89 7.68
C LEU A 18 -9.96 -12.31 8.02
N GLU A 19 -10.35 -13.58 7.78
CA GLU A 19 -11.66 -14.13 8.13
C GLU A 19 -11.97 -14.02 9.64
N SER A 20 -10.93 -14.02 10.50
CA SER A 20 -11.08 -13.86 11.94
C SER A 20 -11.34 -12.42 12.38
N LYS A 21 -11.26 -11.43 11.47
CA LYS A 21 -11.37 -10.00 11.81
C LYS A 21 -12.74 -9.43 11.40
N PRO A 22 -13.25 -8.45 12.16
CA PRO A 22 -14.47 -7.74 11.79
C PRO A 22 -14.40 -7.08 10.41
N ILE A 23 -15.55 -6.97 9.75
CA ILE A 23 -15.65 -6.28 8.46
C ILE A 23 -15.14 -4.84 8.58
N GLY A 24 -14.28 -4.41 7.64
CA GLY A 24 -13.76 -3.06 7.56
C GLY A 24 -12.81 -2.66 8.69
N SER A 25 -12.29 -3.63 9.47
CA SER A 25 -11.47 -3.34 10.67
C SER A 25 -9.97 -3.42 10.44
N VAL A 26 -9.51 -3.89 9.28
CA VAL A 26 -8.10 -4.12 9.01
C VAL A 26 -7.54 -3.02 8.12
N ILE A 27 -6.44 -2.39 8.52
CA ILE A 27 -5.64 -1.57 7.63
C ILE A 27 -4.51 -2.39 7.02
N TYR A 28 -4.45 -2.42 5.69
CA TYR A 28 -3.33 -2.99 4.94
C TYR A 28 -2.22 -1.93 4.79
N ILE A 29 -0.95 -2.31 4.96
CA ILE A 29 0.20 -1.40 4.92
C ILE A 29 1.25 -1.98 3.98
N SER A 30 1.55 -1.27 2.88
CA SER A 30 2.57 -1.69 1.93
C SER A 30 3.17 -0.50 1.17
N PHE A 31 4.49 -0.48 1.10
CA PHE A 31 5.26 0.53 0.37
C PHE A 31 5.77 0.04 -1.01
N GLY A 32 5.21 -1.07 -1.51
CA GLY A 32 5.63 -1.66 -2.78
C GLY A 32 6.94 -2.43 -2.67
N SER A 33 7.61 -2.64 -3.81
CA SER A 33 8.79 -3.53 -3.89
C SER A 33 10.11 -2.80 -4.17
N GLU A 34 10.07 -1.49 -4.41
CA GLU A 34 11.22 -0.72 -4.91
C GLU A 34 11.92 0.11 -3.84
N VAL A 35 11.17 0.97 -3.16
CA VAL A 35 11.66 1.91 -2.15
C VAL A 35 10.63 2.03 -1.05
N GLY A 36 11.06 1.94 0.19
CA GLY A 36 10.24 2.16 1.39
C GLY A 36 10.67 3.42 2.15
N PRO A 37 9.96 3.74 3.24
CA PRO A 37 10.37 4.76 4.21
C PRO A 37 11.77 4.50 4.75
N SER A 38 12.38 5.53 5.33
CA SER A 38 13.64 5.39 6.06
C SER A 38 13.46 4.53 7.32
N VAL A 39 14.56 4.01 7.88
CA VAL A 39 14.52 3.24 9.14
C VAL A 39 13.84 4.03 10.27
N ASP A 40 14.09 5.33 10.36
CA ASP A 40 13.49 6.16 11.40
C ASP A 40 11.97 6.29 11.24
N GLU A 41 11.50 6.45 9.99
CA GLU A 41 10.06 6.49 9.69
C GLU A 41 9.38 5.14 9.92
N TYR A 42 10.06 4.03 9.62
CA TYR A 42 9.58 2.69 9.96
C TYR A 42 9.46 2.49 11.48
N LYS A 43 10.38 3.02 12.27
CA LYS A 43 10.29 3.00 13.74
C LYS A 43 9.09 3.79 14.24
N GLU A 44 8.80 4.95 13.64
CA GLU A 44 7.62 5.73 14.00
C GLU A 44 6.32 5.01 13.60
N LEU A 45 6.30 4.34 12.45
CA LEU A 45 5.17 3.48 12.05
C LEU A 45 4.97 2.33 13.04
N ALA A 46 6.05 1.64 13.46
CA ALA A 46 5.97 0.56 14.43
C ALA A 46 5.36 1.05 15.76
N LYS A 47 5.81 2.21 16.29
CA LYS A 47 5.24 2.82 17.50
C LYS A 47 3.75 3.17 17.34
N ALA A 48 3.38 3.75 16.19
CA ALA A 48 1.98 4.07 15.92
C ALA A 48 1.09 2.81 15.92
N LEU A 49 1.57 1.71 15.33
CA LEU A 49 0.85 0.44 15.31
C LEU A 49 0.82 -0.25 16.68
N GLU A 50 1.88 -0.13 17.47
CA GLU A 50 1.93 -0.64 18.84
C GLU A 50 0.87 0.01 19.73
N GLU A 51 0.78 1.35 19.69
CA GLU A 51 -0.16 2.13 20.50
C GLU A 51 -1.61 2.11 19.97
N SER A 52 -1.80 1.76 18.69
CA SER A 52 -3.12 1.70 18.06
C SER A 52 -3.93 0.47 18.51
N SER A 53 -5.25 0.59 18.56
CA SER A 53 -6.16 -0.55 18.68
C SER A 53 -6.53 -1.19 17.34
N GLN A 54 -6.05 -0.65 16.22
CA GLN A 54 -6.42 -1.06 14.87
C GLN A 54 -5.83 -2.42 14.51
N HIS A 55 -6.61 -3.28 13.85
CA HIS A 55 -6.05 -4.48 13.22
C HIS A 55 -5.26 -4.07 11.99
N PHE A 56 -4.14 -4.75 11.73
CA PHE A 56 -3.32 -4.41 10.56
C PHE A 56 -2.60 -5.61 9.95
N ILE A 57 -2.36 -5.52 8.64
CA ILE A 57 -1.37 -6.32 7.93
C ILE A 57 -0.27 -5.38 7.45
N TRP A 58 0.96 -5.61 7.88
CA TRP A 58 2.11 -4.82 7.45
C TRP A 58 3.08 -5.66 6.64
N VAL A 59 3.32 -5.26 5.37
CA VAL A 59 4.25 -5.95 4.48
C VAL A 59 5.59 -5.23 4.47
N ILE A 60 6.64 -5.96 4.82
CA ILE A 60 8.02 -5.49 4.87
C ILE A 60 8.82 -6.23 3.80
N GLN A 61 9.39 -5.48 2.85
CA GLN A 61 10.23 -6.05 1.80
C GLN A 61 11.66 -6.27 2.30
N PRO A 62 12.38 -7.29 1.80
CA PRO A 62 13.82 -7.42 2.03
C PRO A 62 14.56 -6.13 1.65
N GLY A 63 15.46 -5.67 2.53
CA GLY A 63 16.18 -4.41 2.35
C GLY A 63 15.37 -3.15 2.68
N SER A 64 14.19 -3.26 3.31
CA SER A 64 13.41 -2.11 3.79
C SER A 64 14.22 -1.21 4.72
N GLY A 65 14.03 0.12 4.59
CA GLY A 65 14.76 1.11 5.40
C GLY A 65 16.14 1.49 4.84
N LYS A 66 16.69 0.75 3.88
CA LYS A 66 17.93 1.15 3.22
C LYS A 66 17.62 2.26 2.20
N THR A 67 18.28 3.39 2.36
CA THR A 67 18.26 4.47 1.36
C THR A 67 19.21 4.09 0.23
N GLY A 68 18.69 3.76 -0.94
CA GLY A 68 19.51 3.33 -2.06
C GLY A 68 18.85 3.54 -3.42
N ILE A 69 19.61 3.30 -4.47
CA ILE A 69 19.11 3.26 -5.84
C ILE A 69 18.12 2.10 -5.95
N PRO A 70 16.93 2.29 -6.55
CA PRO A 70 15.96 1.22 -6.73
C PRO A 70 16.59 0.00 -7.39
N LYS A 71 16.21 -1.20 -6.93
CA LYS A 71 16.74 -2.47 -7.48
C LYS A 71 16.56 -2.55 -9.01
N SER A 72 15.50 -1.96 -9.54
CA SER A 72 15.24 -1.89 -10.98
C SER A 72 16.32 -1.13 -11.78
N PHE A 73 17.09 -0.24 -11.14
CA PHE A 73 18.19 0.50 -11.78
C PHE A 73 19.57 -0.14 -11.62
N LEU A 74 19.68 -1.12 -10.75
CA LEU A 74 20.98 -1.79 -10.50
C LEU A 74 21.34 -2.85 -11.55
N GLY A 75 20.41 -3.18 -12.45
CA GLY A 75 20.61 -4.26 -13.42
C GLY A 75 20.72 -5.65 -12.76
N PRO A 76 20.96 -6.73 -13.51
CA PRO A 76 21.25 -8.05 -12.94
C PRO A 76 22.65 -8.03 -12.32
N VAL A 77 22.74 -7.65 -11.06
CA VAL A 77 23.99 -7.79 -10.29
C VAL A 77 24.18 -9.28 -10.03
N GLN A 78 25.19 -9.87 -10.65
CA GLN A 78 25.73 -11.16 -10.25
C GLN A 78 26.46 -10.94 -8.91
N THR A 79 25.74 -11.01 -7.81
CA THR A 79 26.36 -11.13 -6.49
C THR A 79 26.41 -12.61 -6.17
N ASP A 80 27.61 -13.18 -6.22
CA ASP A 80 27.94 -14.54 -5.75
C ASP A 80 27.86 -14.67 -4.21
N SER A 81 27.34 -13.66 -3.52
CA SER A 81 27.07 -13.67 -2.09
C SER A 81 25.55 -13.67 -1.84
N GLU A 82 25.05 -14.80 -1.39
CA GLU A 82 23.72 -14.96 -0.78
C GLU A 82 23.64 -14.24 0.61
N GLU A 83 24.28 -13.11 0.78
CA GLU A 83 24.03 -12.27 1.94
C GLU A 83 22.63 -11.69 1.75
N GLU A 84 21.66 -12.30 2.40
CA GLU A 84 20.32 -11.75 2.56
C GLU A 84 20.50 -10.34 3.12
N GLU A 85 20.17 -9.33 2.33
CA GLU A 85 20.22 -7.95 2.79
C GLU A 85 19.26 -7.78 3.96
N GLU A 86 19.79 -7.82 5.18
CA GLU A 86 19.01 -7.51 6.38
C GLU A 86 18.44 -6.10 6.25
N GLY A 87 17.13 -6.02 6.11
CA GLY A 87 16.36 -4.78 6.12
C GLY A 87 15.83 -4.50 7.52
N TYR A 88 15.10 -3.38 7.65
CA TYR A 88 14.40 -3.09 8.88
C TYR A 88 13.33 -4.15 9.18
N TYR A 89 13.29 -4.61 10.42
CA TYR A 89 12.21 -5.40 11.00
C TYR A 89 11.84 -4.81 12.37
N PRO A 90 10.56 -4.70 12.72
CA PRO A 90 10.11 -4.16 14.01
C PRO A 90 10.20 -5.24 15.11
N GLU A 91 11.40 -5.49 15.61
CA GLU A 91 11.68 -6.52 16.63
C GLU A 91 10.71 -6.42 17.81
N GLY A 92 10.06 -7.54 18.13
CA GLY A 92 9.15 -7.65 19.27
C GLY A 92 7.75 -7.07 19.06
N LEU A 93 7.48 -6.37 17.97
CA LEU A 93 6.15 -5.81 17.70
C LEU A 93 5.09 -6.90 17.57
N ASP A 94 5.40 -7.99 16.91
CA ASP A 94 4.53 -9.16 16.75
C ASP A 94 4.07 -9.73 18.10
N THR A 95 4.98 -9.79 19.08
CA THR A 95 4.67 -10.23 20.45
C THR A 95 3.75 -9.24 21.17
N ILE A 96 4.01 -7.94 21.02
CA ILE A 96 3.24 -6.88 21.70
C ILE A 96 1.83 -6.77 21.13
N VAL A 97 1.68 -6.77 19.81
CA VAL A 97 0.39 -6.62 19.15
C VAL A 97 -0.43 -7.93 19.14
N GLY A 98 0.24 -9.08 19.23
CA GLY A 98 -0.39 -10.40 19.21
C GLY A 98 -1.26 -10.59 17.96
N ASP A 99 -2.44 -11.12 18.11
CA ASP A 99 -3.39 -11.41 17.03
C ASP A 99 -3.97 -10.15 16.35
N ARG A 100 -3.69 -8.96 16.87
CA ARG A 100 -4.11 -7.68 16.24
C ARG A 100 -3.30 -7.33 15.00
N GLY A 101 -2.08 -7.82 14.88
CA GLY A 101 -1.18 -7.51 13.77
C GLY A 101 -0.67 -8.74 13.04
N LEU A 102 -0.57 -8.66 11.71
CA LEU A 102 0.10 -9.65 10.89
C LEU A 102 1.25 -8.98 10.13
N ILE A 103 2.50 -9.36 10.45
CA ILE A 103 3.69 -8.80 9.80
C ILE A 103 4.20 -9.79 8.76
N ILE A 104 4.06 -9.44 7.48
CA ILE A 104 4.47 -10.27 6.36
C ILE A 104 5.83 -9.79 5.85
N THR A 105 6.82 -10.66 5.84
CA THR A 105 8.11 -10.39 5.23
C THR A 105 8.17 -10.95 3.82
N GLY A 106 8.56 -10.11 2.87
CA GLY A 106 8.66 -10.50 1.45
C GLY A 106 7.36 -10.27 0.68
N TRP A 107 6.89 -11.29 -0.03
CA TRP A 107 5.73 -11.14 -0.89
C TRP A 107 4.40 -11.32 -0.10
N ALA A 108 3.42 -10.48 -0.41
CA ALA A 108 2.07 -10.61 0.11
C ALA A 108 1.04 -10.71 -1.02
N PRO A 109 -0.06 -11.45 -0.82
CA PRO A 109 -1.15 -11.56 -1.80
C PRO A 109 -2.02 -10.30 -1.79
N GLN A 110 -1.51 -9.17 -2.30
CA GLN A 110 -2.13 -7.84 -2.19
C GLN A 110 -3.59 -7.81 -2.67
N LEU A 111 -3.89 -8.41 -3.82
CA LEU A 111 -5.26 -8.43 -4.34
C LEU A 111 -6.22 -9.21 -3.43
N LEU A 112 -5.77 -10.33 -2.86
CA LEU A 112 -6.55 -11.08 -1.88
C LEU A 112 -6.83 -10.22 -0.65
N ILE A 113 -5.81 -9.57 -0.10
CA ILE A 113 -5.93 -8.71 1.08
C ILE A 113 -6.87 -7.54 0.80
N LEU A 114 -6.67 -6.81 -0.30
CA LEU A 114 -7.50 -5.65 -0.66
C LEU A 114 -8.94 -6.02 -0.98
N SER A 115 -9.19 -7.22 -1.55
CA SER A 115 -10.55 -7.68 -1.87
C SER A 115 -11.31 -8.25 -0.67
N HIS A 116 -10.64 -8.49 0.44
CA HIS A 116 -11.26 -9.12 1.61
C HIS A 116 -12.19 -8.13 2.35
N PRO A 117 -13.40 -8.55 2.76
CA PRO A 117 -14.35 -7.67 3.46
C PRO A 117 -13.83 -7.05 4.76
N SER A 118 -12.89 -7.70 5.44
CA SER A 118 -12.27 -7.17 6.65
C SER A 118 -11.29 -6.02 6.40
N THR A 119 -10.83 -5.84 5.15
CA THR A 119 -9.94 -4.73 4.81
C THR A 119 -10.74 -3.43 4.68
N GLY A 120 -10.49 -2.51 5.61
CA GLY A 120 -11.15 -1.21 5.69
C GLY A 120 -10.31 -0.05 5.13
N GLY A 121 -9.00 -0.21 4.97
CA GLY A 121 -8.12 0.84 4.48
C GLY A 121 -6.77 0.34 4.00
N PHE A 122 -6.08 1.18 3.23
CA PHE A 122 -4.77 0.88 2.69
C PHE A 122 -3.80 2.05 2.91
N LEU A 123 -2.81 1.88 3.78
CA LEU A 123 -1.67 2.78 3.87
C LEU A 123 -0.67 2.41 2.76
N SER A 124 -0.57 3.27 1.76
CA SER A 124 0.11 3.01 0.50
C SER A 124 1.13 4.09 0.14
N HIS A 125 2.23 3.67 -0.48
CA HIS A 125 3.17 4.60 -1.13
C HIS A 125 2.57 5.31 -2.38
N CYS A 126 1.34 4.99 -2.76
CA CYS A 126 0.66 5.52 -3.96
C CYS A 126 1.34 5.18 -5.30
N GLY A 127 2.08 4.08 -5.41
CA GLY A 127 2.51 3.55 -6.70
C GLY A 127 1.29 3.22 -7.57
N TRP A 128 1.38 3.47 -8.90
CA TRP A 128 0.21 3.40 -9.78
C TRP A 128 -0.56 2.08 -9.71
N ASN A 129 0.14 0.94 -9.76
CA ASN A 129 -0.51 -0.37 -9.70
C ASN A 129 -1.32 -0.55 -8.41
N SER A 130 -0.71 -0.26 -7.26
CA SER A 130 -1.39 -0.37 -5.96
C SER A 130 -2.56 0.60 -5.83
N THR A 131 -2.44 1.79 -6.42
CA THR A 131 -3.52 2.80 -6.43
C THR A 131 -4.72 2.31 -7.25
N VAL A 132 -4.51 1.79 -8.47
CA VAL A 132 -5.63 1.30 -9.30
C VAL A 132 -6.26 0.02 -8.75
N GLU A 133 -5.47 -0.85 -8.11
CA GLU A 133 -5.99 -2.04 -7.43
C GLU A 133 -6.93 -1.65 -6.28
N ALA A 134 -6.53 -0.70 -5.44
CA ALA A 134 -7.37 -0.21 -4.35
C ALA A 134 -8.62 0.51 -4.86
N ILE A 135 -8.52 1.33 -5.92
CA ILE A 135 -9.66 1.97 -6.58
C ILE A 135 -10.66 0.92 -7.08
N GLY A 136 -10.18 -0.08 -7.82
CA GLY A 136 -11.01 -1.12 -8.40
C GLY A 136 -11.72 -1.99 -7.35
N LEU A 137 -11.13 -2.14 -6.17
CA LEU A 137 -11.67 -2.92 -5.05
C LEU A 137 -12.43 -2.07 -4.02
N GLY A 138 -12.49 -0.74 -4.21
CA GLY A 138 -13.25 0.15 -3.34
C GLY A 138 -12.63 0.34 -1.96
N VAL A 139 -11.30 0.18 -1.84
CA VAL A 139 -10.57 0.35 -0.59
C VAL A 139 -10.04 1.78 -0.49
N PRO A 140 -10.38 2.53 0.56
CA PRO A 140 -9.85 3.89 0.77
C PRO A 140 -8.35 3.87 1.05
N ILE A 141 -7.66 4.96 0.65
CA ILE A 141 -6.19 5.04 0.67
C ILE A 141 -5.70 6.14 1.61
N LEU A 142 -4.80 5.79 2.54
CA LEU A 142 -3.91 6.74 3.20
C LEU A 142 -2.59 6.77 2.43
N GLY A 143 -2.36 7.83 1.67
CA GLY A 143 -1.16 7.98 0.86
C GLY A 143 0.04 8.40 1.68
N TRP A 144 1.15 7.69 1.49
CA TRP A 144 2.48 8.07 1.98
C TRP A 144 3.45 8.03 0.81
N PRO A 145 3.37 9.01 -0.11
CA PRO A 145 4.22 9.03 -1.29
C PRO A 145 5.68 9.27 -0.92
N LEU A 146 6.57 8.55 -1.58
CA LEU A 146 8.01 8.57 -1.32
C LEU A 146 8.79 9.20 -2.48
N ARG A 147 8.34 9.00 -3.73
CA ARG A 147 9.05 9.47 -4.93
C ARG A 147 8.18 9.53 -6.19
N GLY A 148 8.64 10.26 -7.19
CA GLY A 148 8.14 10.25 -8.56
C GLY A 148 6.64 10.53 -8.68
N ASP A 149 5.96 9.72 -9.48
CA ASP A 149 4.52 9.78 -9.76
C ASP A 149 3.65 9.54 -8.52
N GLN A 150 4.20 8.96 -7.46
CA GLN A 150 3.48 8.68 -6.22
C GLN A 150 2.85 9.94 -5.61
N PHE A 151 3.54 11.09 -5.72
CA PHE A 151 3.01 12.37 -5.22
C PHE A 151 1.76 12.82 -6.00
N ASP A 152 1.77 12.64 -7.32
CA ASP A 152 0.62 12.99 -8.16
C ASP A 152 -0.53 12.01 -7.97
N ASN A 153 -0.22 10.72 -7.83
CA ASN A 153 -1.21 9.70 -7.49
C ASN A 153 -1.85 9.94 -6.11
N GLY A 154 -1.06 10.36 -5.11
CA GLY A 154 -1.59 10.76 -3.80
C GLY A 154 -2.53 11.97 -3.89
N ARG A 155 -2.19 12.97 -4.71
CA ARG A 155 -3.06 14.13 -4.97
C ARG A 155 -4.34 13.72 -5.72
N LEU A 156 -4.24 12.80 -6.67
CA LEU A 156 -5.40 12.23 -7.36
C LEU A 156 -6.37 11.58 -6.36
N VAL A 157 -5.86 10.72 -5.49
CA VAL A 157 -6.62 10.03 -4.44
C VAL A 157 -7.34 11.02 -3.51
N ALA A 158 -6.61 12.01 -2.98
CA ALA A 158 -7.13 12.91 -1.96
C ALA A 158 -7.99 14.04 -2.54
N ASN A 159 -7.57 14.67 -3.63
CA ASN A 159 -8.17 15.92 -4.10
C ASN A 159 -9.21 15.70 -5.20
N HIS A 160 -8.99 14.73 -6.10
CA HIS A 160 -9.89 14.50 -7.23
C HIS A 160 -10.88 13.37 -6.97
N LEU A 161 -10.39 12.20 -6.59
CA LEU A 161 -11.24 11.04 -6.37
C LEU A 161 -11.93 11.07 -5.00
N LYS A 162 -11.32 11.73 -4.02
CA LYS A 162 -11.82 11.88 -2.64
C LYS A 162 -12.07 10.52 -1.96
N ILE A 163 -11.20 9.57 -2.23
CA ILE A 163 -11.23 8.20 -1.68
C ILE A 163 -10.15 7.97 -0.63
N GLY A 164 -9.60 9.03 -0.07
CA GLY A 164 -8.54 8.92 0.93
C GLY A 164 -7.88 10.25 1.25
N PHE A 165 -6.76 10.14 1.93
CA PHE A 165 -5.96 11.27 2.38
C PHE A 165 -4.49 11.03 2.04
N VAL A 166 -3.70 12.09 2.03
CA VAL A 166 -2.24 12.00 2.09
C VAL A 166 -1.81 12.33 3.51
N ILE A 167 -0.93 11.51 4.08
CA ILE A 167 -0.37 11.75 5.40
C ILE A 167 0.34 13.11 5.40
N THR A 168 0.12 13.88 6.44
CA THR A 168 0.72 15.21 6.59
C THR A 168 1.54 15.27 7.86
N SER A 169 2.73 15.84 7.76
CA SER A 169 3.55 16.14 8.92
C SER A 169 3.31 17.58 9.38
N GLY A 170 3.53 17.84 10.67
CA GLY A 170 3.62 19.19 11.17
C GLY A 170 4.83 19.96 10.62
N VAL A 171 4.92 21.23 10.97
CA VAL A 171 6.04 22.11 10.60
C VAL A 171 7.07 22.06 11.75
N GLY A 172 8.34 21.89 11.42
CA GLY A 172 9.43 21.95 12.38
C GLY A 172 9.71 23.38 12.86
N GLU A 173 10.60 23.54 13.82
CA GLU A 173 11.01 24.85 14.37
C GLU A 173 11.65 25.75 13.31
N ASP A 174 12.21 25.16 12.26
CA ASP A 174 12.82 25.86 11.11
C ASP A 174 11.79 26.28 10.04
N GLY A 175 10.50 26.06 10.28
CA GLY A 175 9.41 26.39 9.35
C GLY A 175 9.26 25.41 8.16
N ARG A 176 10.02 24.30 8.15
CA ARG A 176 9.93 23.28 7.09
C ARG A 176 9.07 22.09 7.53
N PRO A 177 8.47 21.33 6.60
CA PRO A 177 7.83 20.07 6.94
C PRO A 177 8.83 19.15 7.64
N ARG A 178 8.44 18.66 8.83
CA ARG A 178 9.24 17.66 9.55
C ARG A 178 8.97 16.27 9.00
N ARG A 179 9.81 15.30 9.34
CA ARG A 179 9.50 13.89 9.09
C ARG A 179 8.24 13.48 9.85
N PHE A 180 7.54 12.49 9.31
CA PHE A 180 6.38 11.91 9.99
C PHE A 180 6.82 11.30 11.33
N ASN A 181 6.01 11.51 12.35
CA ASN A 181 6.12 10.83 13.62
C ASN A 181 4.92 9.90 13.83
N LYS A 182 4.95 9.14 14.94
CA LYS A 182 3.89 8.19 15.27
C LYS A 182 2.50 8.85 15.35
N ASP A 183 2.41 10.08 15.85
CA ASP A 183 1.14 10.78 16.05
C ASP A 183 0.51 11.20 14.69
N ASP A 184 1.33 11.62 13.73
CA ASP A 184 0.87 11.93 12.36
C ASP A 184 0.33 10.66 11.68
N ILE A 185 1.02 9.53 11.86
CA ILE A 185 0.66 8.25 11.29
C ILE A 185 -0.63 7.73 11.93
N ALA A 186 -0.71 7.74 13.26
CA ALA A 186 -1.87 7.29 14.01
C ALA A 186 -3.11 8.11 13.65
N ALA A 187 -2.99 9.44 13.62
CA ALA A 187 -4.09 10.33 13.24
C ALA A 187 -4.56 10.09 11.80
N GLY A 188 -3.63 9.84 10.86
CA GLY A 188 -3.96 9.52 9.47
C GLY A 188 -4.72 8.20 9.37
N VAL A 189 -4.25 7.16 10.06
CA VAL A 189 -4.88 5.84 10.12
C VAL A 189 -6.27 5.93 10.74
N GLU A 190 -6.40 6.54 11.91
CA GLU A 190 -7.68 6.71 12.60
C GLU A 190 -8.69 7.43 11.69
N ARG A 191 -8.29 8.56 11.12
CA ARG A 191 -9.13 9.32 10.20
C ARG A 191 -9.61 8.49 9.02
N LEU A 192 -8.71 7.74 8.37
CA LEU A 192 -9.08 6.89 7.23
C LEU A 192 -10.11 5.85 7.62
N MET A 193 -9.92 5.19 8.77
CA MET A 193 -10.74 4.05 9.18
C MET A 193 -12.15 4.44 9.65
N ILE A 194 -12.36 5.71 10.06
CA ILE A 194 -13.67 6.18 10.56
C ILE A 194 -14.43 7.09 9.58
N ASP A 195 -13.80 7.59 8.52
CA ASP A 195 -14.41 8.55 7.60
C ASP A 195 -15.39 7.88 6.63
N VAL A 196 -16.67 7.93 6.98
CA VAL A 196 -17.76 7.29 6.22
C VAL A 196 -17.86 7.81 4.79
N GLU A 197 -17.65 9.12 4.56
CA GLU A 197 -17.77 9.72 3.23
C GLU A 197 -16.69 9.18 2.28
N VAL A 198 -15.48 9.01 2.78
CA VAL A 198 -14.36 8.45 2.02
C VAL A 198 -14.62 6.98 1.65
N HIS A 199 -15.14 6.18 2.59
CA HIS A 199 -15.52 4.79 2.36
C HIS A 199 -16.65 4.65 1.33
N GLU A 200 -17.70 5.48 1.44
CA GLU A 200 -18.81 5.48 0.49
C GLU A 200 -18.33 5.89 -0.91
N GLN A 201 -17.47 6.89 -1.00
CA GLN A 201 -16.93 7.35 -2.27
C GLN A 201 -16.04 6.29 -2.92
N ALA A 202 -15.18 5.59 -2.15
CA ALA A 202 -14.36 4.49 -2.65
C ALA A 202 -15.23 3.35 -3.21
N LYS A 203 -16.26 2.93 -2.46
CA LYS A 203 -17.25 1.93 -2.91
C LYS A 203 -18.04 2.37 -4.13
N LYS A 204 -18.40 3.66 -4.22
CA LYS A 204 -19.10 4.19 -5.39
C LYS A 204 -18.22 4.12 -6.64
N LEU A 205 -16.95 4.50 -6.49
CA LEU A 205 -16.00 4.49 -7.62
C LEU A 205 -15.70 3.06 -8.10
N SER A 206 -15.56 2.08 -7.19
CA SER A 206 -15.28 0.70 -7.58
C SER A 206 -16.40 0.07 -8.43
N LYS A 207 -17.65 0.50 -8.29
CA LYS A 207 -18.77 0.00 -9.09
C LYS A 207 -18.60 0.24 -10.60
N GLU A 208 -17.85 1.28 -10.97
CA GLU A 208 -17.53 1.54 -12.39
C GLU A 208 -16.67 0.42 -13.01
N PHE A 209 -16.04 -0.42 -12.18
CA PHE A 209 -15.16 -1.51 -12.59
C PHE A 209 -15.77 -2.91 -12.39
N GLU A 210 -16.93 -3.05 -11.73
CA GLU A 210 -17.59 -4.35 -11.46
C GLU A 210 -17.90 -5.15 -12.74
N SER A 211 -18.21 -4.45 -13.82
CA SER A 211 -18.50 -5.06 -15.13
C SER A 211 -17.26 -5.18 -16.04
N GLY A 212 -16.07 -5.02 -15.51
CA GLY A 212 -14.82 -4.97 -16.26
C GLY A 212 -14.41 -3.53 -16.59
N PHE A 213 -13.73 -3.35 -17.73
CA PHE A 213 -13.29 -2.01 -18.13
C PHE A 213 -14.47 -1.11 -18.47
N PRO A 214 -14.47 0.17 -18.04
CA PRO A 214 -15.46 1.15 -18.46
C PRO A 214 -15.62 1.20 -19.99
N VAL A 215 -16.84 1.42 -20.47
CA VAL A 215 -17.15 1.47 -21.91
C VAL A 215 -16.24 2.44 -22.67
N SER A 216 -15.87 3.56 -22.04
CA SER A 216 -14.90 4.51 -22.60
C SER A 216 -13.52 3.90 -22.89
N SER A 217 -13.03 3.02 -21.99
CA SER A 217 -11.76 2.31 -22.18
C SER A 217 -11.86 1.24 -23.29
N VAL A 218 -12.98 0.53 -23.35
CA VAL A 218 -13.25 -0.45 -24.43
C VAL A 218 -13.29 0.26 -25.78
N ASN A 219 -13.99 1.38 -25.88
CA ASN A 219 -14.07 2.18 -27.11
C ASN A 219 -12.69 2.74 -27.50
N ALA A 220 -11.91 3.26 -26.55
CA ALA A 220 -10.57 3.75 -26.80
C ALA A 220 -9.63 2.64 -27.33
N LEU A 221 -9.72 1.44 -26.74
CA LEU A 221 -8.96 0.28 -27.22
C LEU A 221 -9.37 -0.12 -28.62
N GLY A 222 -10.68 -0.16 -28.91
CA GLY A 222 -11.22 -0.45 -30.25
C GLY A 222 -10.69 0.54 -31.28
N SER A 223 -10.76 1.85 -31.01
CA SER A 223 -10.23 2.89 -31.89
C SER A 223 -8.73 2.76 -32.11
N PHE A 224 -7.97 2.38 -31.08
CA PHE A 224 -6.54 2.15 -31.19
C PHE A 224 -6.22 0.93 -32.06
N VAL A 225 -6.96 -0.17 -31.91
CA VAL A 225 -6.80 -1.36 -32.77
C VAL A 225 -7.11 -1.04 -34.24
N GLU A 226 -8.17 -0.29 -34.51
CA GLU A 226 -8.51 0.18 -35.87
C GLU A 226 -7.40 1.05 -36.47
N PHE A 227 -6.88 2.00 -35.68
CA PHE A 227 -5.78 2.85 -36.12
C PHE A 227 -4.52 2.08 -36.50
N ILE A 228 -4.13 1.05 -35.69
CA ILE A 228 -2.98 0.21 -36.02
C ILE A 228 -3.25 -0.61 -37.28
N SER A 229 -4.44 -1.19 -37.42
CA SER A 229 -4.81 -2.02 -38.57
C SER A 229 -4.77 -1.25 -39.89
N GLN A 230 -5.16 0.04 -39.88
CA GLN A 230 -5.08 0.92 -41.06
C GLN A 230 -3.65 1.32 -41.44
N LYS A 231 -2.70 1.27 -40.48
CA LYS A 231 -1.30 1.58 -40.72
C LYS A 231 -0.46 0.39 -41.14
N ALA A 232 -0.98 -0.83 -40.98
CA ALA A 232 -0.29 -2.08 -41.31
C ALA A 232 -0.57 -2.56 -42.75
N THR A 233 -1.42 -1.83 -43.48
CA THR A 233 -1.68 -1.99 -44.94
C THR A 233 -1.01 -0.91 -45.71
#